data_cfdea9bd860bfd4172ce5ef989702779
#
_entry.id   cfdea9bd860bfd4172ce5ef989702779
#
_cell.length_a   1.000
_cell.length_b   1.000
_cell.length_c   1.000
_cell.angle_alpha   90.00
_cell.angle_beta   90.00
_cell.angle_gamma   90.00
#
_symmetry.space_group_name_H-M   'P 1'
#
loop_
_entity.id
_entity.type
_entity.pdbx_description
1 polymer ?
#
loop_
_entity_poly.entity_id
_entity_poly.type
_entity_poly.pdbx_seq_one_letter_code
_entity_poly.pdbx_strand_id
1 'polypeptide(L)'
;MSAPQAGGPAIVAAGAEHLPALQALIFDHGANIWNYLPEDGIREHLEDVAQGRAHGVLALQDGRILGAVTFALSIDFDRYLTAPLRGTPQGYVSEAVVRRDQAGQGLGTRLLREAVLAMETMGAQVVFIDRHEENLASAGMMRRAGFVEIETYADPRRHPHGSGRTTVCCFSFAAESGPPGP
;
A
#
# COMPACT_ATOMS: atom_id res chain seq x y z
N MET A 1 26.98 -29.71 -11.53
CA MET A 1 26.70 -29.09 -10.21
C MET A 1 25.76 -27.92 -10.49
N SER A 2 24.46 -28.09 -10.28
CA SER A 2 23.47 -27.02 -10.47
C SER A 2 23.61 -26.01 -9.34
N ALA A 3 23.79 -24.73 -9.70
CA ALA A 3 23.75 -23.65 -8.72
C ALA A 3 22.39 -23.68 -7.99
N PRO A 4 22.34 -23.37 -6.68
CA PRO A 4 21.07 -23.27 -6.00
C PRO A 4 20.23 -22.19 -6.70
N GLN A 5 19.01 -22.54 -7.09
CA GLN A 5 18.04 -21.59 -7.57
C GLN A 5 17.84 -20.56 -6.44
N ALA A 6 18.26 -19.33 -6.69
CA ALA A 6 18.00 -18.23 -5.77
C ALA A 6 16.48 -18.16 -5.56
N GLY A 7 16.03 -18.52 -4.38
CA GLY A 7 14.64 -18.36 -3.99
C GLY A 7 14.24 -16.89 -4.17
N GLY A 8 12.99 -16.64 -4.60
CA GLY A 8 12.49 -15.26 -4.71
C GLY A 8 12.61 -14.51 -3.37
N PRO A 9 12.41 -13.18 -3.35
CA PRO A 9 12.56 -12.38 -2.15
C PRO A 9 11.62 -12.88 -1.02
N ALA A 10 12.15 -12.93 0.20
CA ALA A 10 11.35 -13.22 1.39
C ALA A 10 10.48 -12.01 1.72
N ILE A 11 9.22 -12.25 2.11
CA ILE A 11 8.35 -11.20 2.63
C ILE A 11 8.42 -11.25 4.16
N VAL A 12 8.74 -10.12 4.77
CA VAL A 12 8.89 -9.97 6.22
C VAL A 12 8.20 -8.71 6.72
N ALA A 13 7.84 -8.68 8.00
CA ALA A 13 7.37 -7.46 8.65
C ALA A 13 8.52 -6.44 8.77
N ALA A 14 8.20 -5.16 8.65
CA ALA A 14 9.15 -4.08 8.91
C ALA A 14 9.45 -4.00 10.41
N GLY A 15 10.72 -4.00 10.77
CA GLY A 15 11.21 -3.72 12.12
C GLY A 15 12.03 -2.43 12.17
N ALA A 16 12.38 -2.00 13.36
CA ALA A 16 13.16 -0.76 13.56
C ALA A 16 14.51 -0.79 12.82
N GLU A 17 15.11 -1.96 12.69
CA GLU A 17 16.37 -2.16 11.94
C GLU A 17 16.25 -1.88 10.45
N HIS A 18 15.04 -1.95 9.89
CA HIS A 18 14.78 -1.72 8.48
C HIS A 18 14.54 -0.25 8.13
N LEU A 19 14.26 0.62 9.11
CA LEU A 19 13.79 1.99 8.87
C LEU A 19 14.74 2.84 8.02
N PRO A 20 16.07 2.84 8.23
CA PRO A 20 16.97 3.62 7.37
C PRO A 20 16.94 3.16 5.90
N ALA A 21 16.90 1.85 5.67
CA ALA A 21 16.83 1.29 4.32
C ALA A 21 15.44 1.49 3.68
N LEU A 22 14.37 1.45 4.48
CA LEU A 22 13.00 1.75 4.04
C LEU A 22 12.87 3.21 3.64
N GLN A 23 13.42 4.14 4.41
CA GLN A 23 13.46 5.56 4.07
C GLN A 23 14.17 5.80 2.74
N ALA A 24 15.36 5.22 2.57
CA ALA A 24 16.11 5.30 1.32
C ALA A 24 15.29 4.74 0.14
N LEU A 25 14.65 3.58 0.30
CA LEU A 25 13.80 2.99 -0.74
C LEU A 25 12.68 3.93 -1.16
N ILE A 26 11.99 4.57 -0.21
CA ILE A 26 10.87 5.47 -0.48
C ILE A 26 11.36 6.69 -1.26
N PHE A 27 12.43 7.35 -0.83
CA PHE A 27 12.95 8.53 -1.52
C PHE A 27 13.58 8.21 -2.89
N ASP A 28 14.34 7.14 -2.99
CA ASP A 28 15.06 6.81 -4.23
C ASP A 28 14.13 6.23 -5.32
N HIS A 29 13.07 5.54 -4.94
CA HIS A 29 12.24 4.77 -5.86
C HIS A 29 10.75 5.12 -5.84
N GLY A 30 10.23 5.73 -4.76
CA GLY A 30 8.82 6.08 -4.60
C GLY A 30 8.46 7.41 -5.28
N ALA A 31 9.36 8.38 -5.26
CA ALA A 31 9.11 9.69 -5.85
C ALA A 31 9.01 9.61 -7.38
N ASN A 32 7.94 10.16 -7.94
CA ASN A 32 7.71 10.33 -9.38
C ASN A 32 6.69 11.46 -9.61
N ILE A 33 6.36 11.76 -10.87
CA ILE A 33 5.44 12.86 -11.21
C ILE A 33 4.02 12.69 -10.65
N TRP A 34 3.63 11.46 -10.30
CA TRP A 34 2.32 11.11 -9.74
C TRP A 34 2.32 10.97 -8.22
N ASN A 35 3.51 10.94 -7.59
CA ASN A 35 3.65 10.70 -6.17
C ASN A 35 4.63 11.73 -5.58
N TYR A 36 4.06 12.79 -5.01
CA TYR A 36 4.82 13.79 -4.28
C TYR A 36 5.01 13.31 -2.84
N LEU A 37 6.27 13.18 -2.43
CA LEU A 37 6.66 12.71 -1.10
C LEU A 37 7.29 13.85 -0.31
N PRO A 38 6.53 14.59 0.51
CA PRO A 38 7.10 15.60 1.39
C PRO A 38 8.00 14.95 2.44
N GLU A 39 9.22 15.43 2.57
CA GLU A 39 10.24 14.82 3.44
C GLU A 39 9.77 14.70 4.90
N ASP A 40 9.14 15.77 5.41
CA ASP A 40 8.64 15.77 6.79
C ASP A 40 7.51 14.75 6.99
N GLY A 41 6.60 14.62 6.03
CA GLY A 41 5.52 13.63 6.09
C GLY A 41 6.03 12.19 6.06
N ILE A 42 7.04 11.90 5.25
CA ILE A 42 7.67 10.56 5.22
C ILE A 42 8.39 10.27 6.52
N ARG A 43 9.09 11.26 7.10
CA ARG A 43 9.77 11.09 8.39
C ARG A 43 8.77 10.80 9.51
N GLU A 44 7.69 11.57 9.61
CA GLU A 44 6.62 11.35 10.58
C GLU A 44 5.99 9.95 10.41
N HIS A 45 5.71 9.56 9.18
CA HIS A 45 5.17 8.22 8.89
C HIS A 45 6.14 7.10 9.32
N LEU A 46 7.44 7.25 9.10
CA LEU A 46 8.44 6.28 9.54
C LEU A 46 8.60 6.25 11.06
N GLU A 47 8.40 7.37 11.76
CA GLU A 47 8.30 7.40 13.21
C GLU A 47 7.08 6.63 13.71
N ASP A 48 5.95 6.71 13.00
CA ASP A 48 4.77 5.90 13.30
C ASP A 48 5.05 4.40 13.15
N VAL A 49 5.80 4.00 12.12
CA VAL A 49 6.27 2.61 11.96
C VAL A 49 7.19 2.21 13.10
N ALA A 50 8.14 3.07 13.51
CA ALA A 50 9.05 2.81 14.62
C ALA A 50 8.33 2.62 15.95
N GLN A 51 7.22 3.32 16.15
CA GLN A 51 6.42 3.30 17.37
C GLN A 51 5.25 2.29 17.34
N GLY A 52 5.11 1.52 16.25
CA GLY A 52 4.05 0.53 16.07
C GLY A 52 2.65 1.13 15.83
N ARG A 53 2.54 2.42 15.51
CA ARG A 53 1.27 3.05 15.08
C ARG A 53 0.98 2.79 13.60
N ALA A 54 2.01 2.63 12.80
CA ALA A 54 1.94 2.11 11.44
C ALA A 54 2.78 0.84 11.32
N HIS A 55 2.59 0.09 10.25
CA HIS A 55 3.21 -1.20 10.01
C HIS A 55 3.76 -1.26 8.59
N GLY A 56 4.56 -2.26 8.30
CA GLY A 56 5.04 -2.48 6.94
C GLY A 56 5.32 -3.94 6.66
N VAL A 57 5.25 -4.30 5.39
CA VAL A 57 5.77 -5.55 4.82
C VAL A 57 6.84 -5.23 3.81
N LEU A 58 7.92 -5.97 3.84
CA LEU A 58 9.12 -5.76 3.03
C LEU A 58 9.44 -7.00 2.22
N ALA A 59 9.90 -6.83 1.00
CA ALA A 59 10.52 -7.88 0.21
C ALA A 59 12.05 -7.78 0.37
N LEU A 60 12.64 -8.76 1.01
CA LEU A 60 14.08 -8.84 1.28
C LEU A 60 14.75 -9.90 0.42
N GLN A 61 15.88 -9.56 -0.18
CA GLN A 61 16.78 -10.50 -0.83
C GLN A 61 18.23 -10.08 -0.60
N ASP A 62 19.05 -10.98 -0.14
CA ASP A 62 20.47 -10.74 0.14
C ASP A 62 20.73 -9.49 1.00
N GLY A 63 19.88 -9.27 2.03
CA GLY A 63 19.96 -8.13 2.92
C GLY A 63 19.47 -6.79 2.33
N ARG A 64 18.96 -6.78 1.11
CA ARG A 64 18.43 -5.57 0.44
C ARG A 64 16.91 -5.57 0.42
N ILE A 65 16.31 -4.40 0.67
CA ILE A 65 14.87 -4.19 0.47
C ILE A 65 14.62 -3.95 -1.03
N LEU A 66 13.84 -4.83 -1.66
CA LEU A 66 13.45 -4.73 -3.07
C LEU A 66 12.12 -3.99 -3.26
N GLY A 67 11.32 -3.94 -2.23
CA GLY A 67 10.05 -3.23 -2.21
C GLY A 67 9.44 -3.26 -0.82
N ALA A 68 8.48 -2.37 -0.59
CA ALA A 68 7.77 -2.24 0.67
C ALA A 68 6.34 -1.76 0.46
N VAL A 69 5.46 -2.16 1.35
CA VAL A 69 4.15 -1.56 1.55
C VAL A 69 4.01 -1.22 3.01
N THR A 70 3.67 0.04 3.32
CA THR A 70 3.37 0.49 4.68
C THR A 70 1.89 0.82 4.83
N PHE A 71 1.35 0.60 6.02
CA PHE A 71 -0.07 0.71 6.30
C PHE A 71 -0.36 0.96 7.76
N ALA A 72 -1.56 1.45 8.05
CA ALA A 72 -2.09 1.63 9.40
C ALA A 72 -3.58 1.28 9.45
N LEU A 73 -4.12 1.12 10.66
CA LEU A 73 -5.57 1.12 10.86
C LEU A 73 -6.07 2.55 10.98
N SER A 74 -7.26 2.83 10.46
CA SER A 74 -7.92 4.14 10.44
C SER A 74 -9.43 3.95 10.57
N ILE A 75 -10.14 5.05 10.79
CA ILE A 75 -11.61 5.17 10.68
C ILE A 75 -12.01 6.30 9.71
N ASP A 76 -11.06 6.86 8.97
CA ASP A 76 -11.27 8.07 8.14
C ASP A 76 -12.08 7.82 6.87
N PHE A 77 -12.29 6.56 6.52
CA PHE A 77 -12.99 6.15 5.29
C PHE A 77 -14.46 5.73 5.53
N ASP A 78 -15.03 6.06 6.67
CA ASP A 78 -16.41 5.72 7.04
C ASP A 78 -17.46 6.19 6.01
N ARG A 79 -17.17 7.27 5.27
CA ARG A 79 -18.03 7.77 4.20
C ARG A 79 -18.28 6.76 3.07
N TYR A 80 -17.37 5.80 2.89
CA TYR A 80 -17.46 4.75 1.89
C TYR A 80 -18.08 3.46 2.41
N LEU A 81 -18.37 3.39 3.70
CA LEU A 81 -18.86 2.17 4.34
C LEU A 81 -20.37 2.19 4.52
N THR A 82 -20.97 1.02 4.41
CA THR A 82 -22.37 0.79 4.81
C THR A 82 -22.51 0.86 6.35
N ALA A 83 -23.71 1.14 6.83
CA ALA A 83 -23.96 1.36 8.26
C ALA A 83 -23.36 0.30 9.21
N PRO A 84 -23.42 -1.02 8.93
CA PRO A 84 -22.84 -2.03 9.81
C PRO A 84 -21.30 -1.94 9.96
N LEU A 85 -20.61 -1.37 8.99
CA LEU A 85 -19.14 -1.29 8.97
C LEU A 85 -18.60 0.07 9.46
N ARG A 86 -19.46 1.07 9.62
CA ARG A 86 -19.03 2.40 10.10
C ARG A 86 -18.51 2.31 11.53
N GLY A 87 -17.39 3.00 11.77
CA GLY A 87 -16.70 2.99 13.07
C GLY A 87 -15.90 1.71 13.34
N THR A 88 -15.89 0.73 12.42
CA THR A 88 -14.99 -0.43 12.54
C THR A 88 -13.59 -0.08 12.02
N PRO A 89 -12.53 -0.78 12.49
CA PRO A 89 -11.20 -0.59 11.95
C PRO A 89 -11.14 -0.83 10.45
N GLN A 90 -10.52 0.10 9.74
CA GLN A 90 -10.26 0.05 8.31
C GLN A 90 -8.75 0.03 8.10
N GLY A 91 -8.29 -0.72 7.12
CA GLY A 91 -6.90 -0.65 6.70
C GLY A 91 -6.69 0.53 5.74
N TYR A 92 -5.56 1.22 5.87
CA TYR A 92 -5.13 2.20 4.89
C TYR A 92 -3.68 1.96 4.50
N VAL A 93 -3.42 1.80 3.20
CA VAL A 93 -2.07 1.69 2.66
C VAL A 93 -1.52 3.08 2.43
N SER A 94 -0.45 3.42 3.16
CA SER A 94 0.20 4.74 3.10
C SER A 94 1.18 4.83 1.96
N GLU A 95 2.10 3.85 1.83
CA GLU A 95 3.11 3.80 0.78
C GLU A 95 3.18 2.41 0.16
N ALA A 96 3.36 2.35 -1.15
CA ALA A 96 3.63 1.12 -1.89
C ALA A 96 4.76 1.39 -2.90
N VAL A 97 5.97 0.95 -2.58
CA VAL A 97 7.18 1.26 -3.35
C VAL A 97 7.89 -0.02 -3.73
N VAL A 98 8.29 -0.11 -4.99
CA VAL A 98 9.14 -1.18 -5.51
C VAL A 98 10.34 -0.55 -6.19
N ARG A 99 11.52 -1.11 -5.99
CA ARG A 99 12.74 -0.69 -6.70
C ARG A 99 12.48 -0.67 -8.21
N ARG A 100 12.98 0.37 -8.88
CA ARG A 100 12.78 0.54 -10.34
C ARG A 100 13.33 -0.63 -11.15
N ASP A 101 14.43 -1.24 -10.70
CA ASP A 101 15.03 -2.43 -11.32
C ASP A 101 14.22 -3.73 -11.11
N GLN A 102 13.22 -3.71 -10.22
CA GLN A 102 12.30 -4.82 -9.94
C GLN A 102 10.88 -4.56 -10.48
N ALA A 103 10.69 -3.47 -11.22
CA ALA A 103 9.39 -3.12 -11.78
C ALA A 103 8.90 -4.17 -12.79
N GLY A 104 7.57 -4.34 -12.87
CA GLY A 104 6.94 -5.25 -13.82
C GLY A 104 6.99 -6.74 -13.46
N GLN A 105 7.66 -7.15 -12.39
CA GLN A 105 7.82 -8.54 -11.98
C GLN A 105 6.72 -9.03 -10.99
N GLY A 106 5.69 -8.22 -10.76
CA GLY A 106 4.58 -8.56 -9.86
C GLY A 106 4.87 -8.38 -8.37
N LEU A 107 6.07 -7.92 -8.01
CA LEU A 107 6.49 -7.77 -6.61
C LEU A 107 5.57 -6.82 -5.83
N GLY A 108 5.19 -5.68 -6.40
CA GLY A 108 4.26 -4.73 -5.77
C GLY A 108 2.89 -5.34 -5.49
N THR A 109 2.36 -6.12 -6.44
CA THR A 109 1.09 -6.84 -6.25
C THR A 109 1.19 -7.86 -5.11
N ARG A 110 2.31 -8.59 -5.03
CA ARG A 110 2.56 -9.56 -3.96
C ARG A 110 2.63 -8.87 -2.60
N LEU A 111 3.43 -7.81 -2.48
CA LEU A 111 3.54 -7.02 -1.25
C LEU A 111 2.20 -6.43 -0.80
N LEU A 112 1.42 -5.92 -1.74
CA LEU A 112 0.10 -5.34 -1.44
C LEU A 112 -0.87 -6.41 -0.90
N ARG A 113 -0.84 -7.62 -1.44
CA ARG A 113 -1.63 -8.75 -0.91
C ARG A 113 -1.21 -9.14 0.50
N GLU A 114 0.09 -9.21 0.77
CA GLU A 114 0.60 -9.51 2.13
C GLU A 114 0.20 -8.42 3.13
N ALA A 115 0.24 -7.14 2.73
CA ALA A 115 -0.24 -6.04 3.55
C ALA A 115 -1.73 -6.15 3.86
N VAL A 116 -2.56 -6.52 2.86
CA VAL A 116 -3.99 -6.77 3.04
C VAL A 116 -4.23 -7.88 4.07
N LEU A 117 -3.53 -9.02 3.97
CA LEU A 117 -3.63 -10.12 4.94
C LEU A 117 -3.20 -9.70 6.35
N ALA A 118 -2.14 -8.89 6.46
CA ALA A 118 -1.71 -8.35 7.73
C ALA A 118 -2.78 -7.45 8.36
N MET A 119 -3.40 -6.56 7.59
CA MET A 119 -4.48 -5.70 8.08
C MET A 119 -5.74 -6.48 8.45
N GLU A 120 -6.09 -7.55 7.73
CA GLU A 120 -7.16 -8.48 8.11
C GLU A 120 -6.90 -9.08 9.50
N THR A 121 -5.69 -9.57 9.73
CA THR A 121 -5.27 -10.13 11.03
C THR A 121 -5.37 -9.09 12.16
N MET A 122 -5.19 -7.82 11.85
CA MET A 122 -5.37 -6.71 12.78
C MET A 122 -6.83 -6.28 12.98
N GLY A 123 -7.77 -6.92 12.29
CA GLY A 123 -9.22 -6.70 12.44
C GLY A 123 -9.82 -5.73 11.42
N ALA A 124 -9.08 -5.30 10.40
CA ALA A 124 -9.67 -4.49 9.33
C ALA A 124 -10.75 -5.27 8.58
N GLN A 125 -11.88 -4.62 8.33
CA GLN A 125 -12.98 -5.19 7.55
C GLN A 125 -12.91 -4.78 6.07
N VAL A 126 -12.30 -3.64 5.79
CA VAL A 126 -12.06 -3.10 4.45
C VAL A 126 -10.68 -2.45 4.45
N VAL A 127 -9.98 -2.53 3.34
CA VAL A 127 -8.69 -1.86 3.14
C VAL A 127 -8.83 -0.83 2.04
N PHE A 128 -8.34 0.37 2.28
CA PHE A 128 -8.31 1.47 1.33
C PHE A 128 -6.88 1.77 0.86
N ILE A 129 -6.77 2.22 -0.36
CA ILE A 129 -5.56 2.75 -0.96
C ILE A 129 -5.97 3.81 -1.98
N ASP A 130 -5.15 4.82 -2.18
CA ASP A 130 -5.40 5.82 -3.20
C ASP A 130 -4.19 6.04 -4.11
N ARG A 131 -4.40 6.72 -5.21
CA ARG A 131 -3.40 7.03 -6.22
C ARG A 131 -3.77 8.27 -7.02
N HIS A 132 -2.80 8.87 -7.70
CA HIS A 132 -3.10 9.78 -8.79
C HIS A 132 -3.90 9.05 -9.88
N GLU A 133 -4.95 9.67 -10.41
CA GLU A 133 -5.82 9.08 -11.44
C GLU A 133 -5.03 8.53 -12.64
N GLU A 134 -4.01 9.26 -13.10
CA GLU A 134 -3.21 8.91 -14.29
C GLU A 134 -2.04 7.95 -13.98
N ASN A 135 -1.85 7.52 -12.72
CA ASN A 135 -0.82 6.53 -12.38
C ASN A 135 -1.26 5.11 -12.77
N LEU A 136 -1.14 4.78 -14.05
CA LEU A 136 -1.57 3.50 -14.62
C LEU A 136 -0.79 2.30 -14.05
N ALA A 137 0.47 2.48 -13.68
CA ALA A 137 1.27 1.43 -13.07
C ALA A 137 0.68 1.03 -11.70
N SER A 138 0.35 2.01 -10.87
CA SER A 138 -0.31 1.81 -9.59
C SER A 138 -1.71 1.21 -9.77
N ALA A 139 -2.50 1.73 -10.72
CA ALA A 139 -3.82 1.18 -11.05
C ALA A 139 -3.76 -0.30 -11.41
N GLY A 140 -2.81 -0.70 -12.25
CA GLY A 140 -2.60 -2.10 -12.63
C GLY A 140 -2.18 -2.98 -11.44
N MET A 141 -1.33 -2.50 -10.56
CA MET A 141 -0.91 -3.18 -9.34
C MET A 141 -2.09 -3.41 -8.40
N MET A 142 -2.85 -2.36 -8.10
CA MET A 142 -4.02 -2.39 -7.19
C MET A 142 -5.08 -3.36 -7.73
N ARG A 143 -5.44 -3.25 -9.01
CA ARG A 143 -6.41 -4.17 -9.63
C ARG A 143 -5.97 -5.63 -9.55
N ARG A 144 -4.69 -5.95 -9.83
CA ARG A 144 -4.17 -7.32 -9.70
C ARG A 144 -4.13 -7.80 -8.25
N ALA A 145 -4.04 -6.89 -7.28
CA ALA A 145 -4.14 -7.23 -5.87
C ALA A 145 -5.59 -7.44 -5.39
N GLY A 146 -6.60 -7.11 -6.21
CA GLY A 146 -8.01 -7.31 -5.90
C GLY A 146 -8.75 -6.05 -5.48
N PHE A 147 -8.11 -4.88 -5.55
CA PHE A 147 -8.77 -3.61 -5.26
C PHE A 147 -9.68 -3.16 -6.40
N VAL A 148 -10.78 -2.52 -6.05
CA VAL A 148 -11.72 -1.88 -6.97
C VAL A 148 -11.73 -0.38 -6.75
N GLU A 149 -11.84 0.39 -7.83
CA GLU A 149 -11.98 1.84 -7.77
C GLU A 149 -13.39 2.22 -7.30
N ILE A 150 -13.50 3.15 -6.36
CA ILE A 150 -14.78 3.57 -5.76
C ILE A 150 -15.09 5.04 -5.96
N GLU A 151 -14.10 5.91 -6.02
CA GLU A 151 -14.28 7.34 -6.26
C GLU A 151 -13.05 7.95 -6.93
N THR A 152 -13.27 8.97 -7.76
CA THR A 152 -12.21 9.86 -8.24
C THR A 152 -12.66 11.31 -8.04
N TYR A 153 -11.86 12.10 -7.31
CA TYR A 153 -12.18 13.49 -6.98
C TYR A 153 -10.99 14.42 -7.23
N ALA A 154 -11.28 15.73 -7.35
CA ALA A 154 -10.25 16.74 -7.55
C ALA A 154 -9.43 16.93 -6.26
N ASP A 155 -8.10 16.83 -6.38
CA ASP A 155 -7.15 16.99 -5.28
C ASP A 155 -5.85 17.68 -5.76
N PRO A 156 -5.95 18.90 -6.28
CA PRO A 156 -4.80 19.57 -6.89
C PRO A 156 -3.71 19.95 -5.90
N ARG A 157 -4.00 19.95 -4.59
CA ARG A 157 -2.97 20.20 -3.55
C ARG A 157 -2.04 19.02 -3.40
N ARG A 158 -2.58 17.81 -3.42
CA ARG A 158 -1.81 16.57 -3.33
C ARG A 158 -1.19 16.19 -4.67
N HIS A 159 -1.88 16.50 -5.75
CA HIS A 159 -1.49 16.17 -7.12
C HIS A 159 -1.39 17.43 -7.98
N PRO A 160 -0.26 18.18 -7.90
CA PRO A 160 -0.12 19.43 -8.65
C PRO A 160 0.13 19.22 -10.14
N HIS A 161 0.30 17.99 -10.60
CA HIS A 161 0.57 17.63 -12.01
C HIS A 161 -0.57 16.79 -12.59
N GLY A 162 -0.65 16.75 -13.94
CA GLY A 162 -1.65 15.99 -14.68
C GLY A 162 -3.07 16.45 -14.40
N SER A 163 -3.99 15.50 -14.22
CA SER A 163 -5.40 15.78 -13.94
C SER A 163 -5.67 16.43 -12.59
N GLY A 164 -4.71 16.39 -11.66
CA GLY A 164 -4.88 16.87 -10.30
C GLY A 164 -5.96 16.12 -9.53
N ARG A 165 -6.15 14.82 -9.79
CA ARG A 165 -7.23 14.02 -9.21
C ARG A 165 -6.69 12.79 -8.48
N THR A 166 -7.34 12.45 -7.37
CA THR A 166 -7.13 11.24 -6.59
C THR A 166 -8.19 10.20 -6.92
N THR A 167 -7.78 8.97 -7.19
CA THR A 167 -8.66 7.79 -7.27
C THR A 167 -8.48 6.95 -6.01
N VAL A 168 -9.57 6.73 -5.28
CA VAL A 168 -9.64 5.86 -4.11
C VAL A 168 -10.07 4.47 -4.55
N CYS A 169 -9.39 3.46 -4.05
CA CYS A 169 -9.68 2.06 -4.28
C CYS A 169 -9.91 1.35 -2.94
N CYS A 170 -10.74 0.31 -2.93
CA CYS A 170 -10.95 -0.51 -1.75
C CYS A 170 -10.81 -2.00 -2.06
N PHE A 171 -10.43 -2.75 -1.04
CA PHE A 171 -10.48 -4.20 -0.96
C PHE A 171 -11.39 -4.58 0.23
N SER A 172 -12.45 -5.35 -0.03
CA SER A 172 -13.34 -5.85 1.02
C SER A 172 -13.06 -7.32 1.27
N PHE A 173 -12.84 -7.67 2.53
CA PHE A 173 -12.82 -9.08 2.90
C PHE A 173 -14.24 -9.62 2.73
N ALA A 174 -14.41 -10.67 1.96
CA ALA A 174 -15.73 -11.24 1.72
C ALA A 174 -16.35 -11.65 3.07
N ALA A 175 -17.37 -10.92 3.52
CA ALA A 175 -18.39 -11.55 4.32
C ALA A 175 -18.98 -12.65 3.43
N GLU A 176 -18.98 -13.90 3.90
CA GLU A 176 -19.81 -14.97 3.32
C GLU A 176 -21.28 -14.54 3.44
N SER A 177 -21.75 -13.80 2.47
CA SER A 177 -23.17 -13.46 2.34
C SER A 177 -23.42 -13.11 0.88
N GLY A 178 -24.29 -13.88 0.29
CA GLY A 178 -24.63 -13.97 -1.11
C GLY A 178 -24.86 -12.64 -1.85
N PRO A 179 -25.05 -12.72 -3.18
CA PRO A 179 -25.17 -11.55 -4.01
C PRO A 179 -26.31 -10.65 -3.53
N PRO A 180 -26.19 -9.33 -3.63
CA PRO A 180 -27.33 -8.45 -3.35
C PRO A 180 -28.46 -8.86 -4.30
N GLY A 181 -29.59 -9.23 -3.71
CA GLY A 181 -30.81 -9.51 -4.45
C GLY A 181 -31.26 -8.30 -5.25
N PRO A 182 -32.08 -8.52 -6.28
CA PRO A 182 -32.53 -7.51 -7.24
C PRO A 182 -33.29 -6.38 -6.60
#